data_879cf7528a6795a4b4cbabdfdcca2f4e
#
_entry.id   879cf7528a6795a4b4cbabdfdcca2f4e
#
_cell.length_a   1.000
_cell.length_b   1.000
_cell.length_c   1.000
_cell.angle_alpha   90.00
_cell.angle_beta   90.00
_cell.angle_gamma   90.00
#
_symmetry.space_group_name_H-M   'P 1'
#
loop_
_entity.id
_entity.type
_entity.pdbx_description
1 polymer ?
#
loop_
_entity_poly.entity_id
_entity_poly.type
_entity_poly.pdbx_seq_one_letter_code
_entity_poly.pdbx_strand_id
1 'polypeptide(L)'
;MIIKNNECIVKLLDIANACMYLGHWPNHFKISTTIIIPKPNKQAYDMPKSFWPIILLNTLGKLFEKMIGECLQFHSISNNFIHQCQLGGLKHRFTTDVGVTLTHFIRTGWVKNLTTSTLAFDITQFFPSLNYQILLLILEKAGFDIKVSNFFKNYLVNRKTTYLWNNFSSPIHNINVGIGQDSVLSPILSALYLSLIFYILEKCLKNLKIPVSILFFVDDGLFISQNISLHVSNANLFCSYNIVSNLLTKFGLVMKHRKTEVFHFSKQRGEFNPPPLDLTPIGGLVLHPKDSWWYLGFYFDHKLLFKHHIDFYSCKAISTVKYMKMLGNLSRGLIPLQKYRLYRCCVLPTALYGFQA
;
A
#
# COMPACT_ATOMS: atom_id res chain seq x y z
N MET A 1 11.13 28.06 12.05
CA MET A 1 10.98 28.94 13.26
C MET A 1 10.53 28.17 14.50
N ILE A 2 9.55 27.29 14.43
CA ILE A 2 9.03 26.49 15.57
C ILE A 2 10.10 25.56 16.18
N ILE A 3 10.98 24.97 15.36
CA ILE A 3 11.99 23.95 15.77
C ILE A 3 13.09 24.55 16.71
N LYS A 4 13.25 25.87 16.79
CA LYS A 4 14.26 26.51 17.62
C LYS A 4 13.73 27.02 18.99
N ASN A 5 12.43 26.88 19.23
CA ASN A 5 11.81 27.36 20.49
C ASN A 5 11.33 26.15 21.31
N ASN A 6 12.13 25.77 22.31
CA ASN A 6 11.84 24.63 23.18
C ASN A 6 10.48 24.78 23.92
N GLU A 7 10.09 25.98 24.30
CA GLU A 7 8.80 26.23 24.95
C GLU A 7 7.61 25.91 24.02
N CYS A 8 7.71 26.28 22.75
CA CYS A 8 6.71 25.93 21.74
C CYS A 8 6.57 24.40 21.53
N ILE A 9 7.70 23.69 21.53
CA ILE A 9 7.71 22.24 21.40
C ILE A 9 7.04 21.59 22.61
N VAL A 10 7.35 22.02 23.81
CA VAL A 10 6.72 21.51 25.04
C VAL A 10 5.21 21.72 25.01
N LYS A 11 4.72 22.93 24.69
CA LYS A 11 3.27 23.19 24.56
C LYS A 11 2.58 22.33 23.52
N LEU A 12 3.25 22.04 22.36
CA LEU A 12 2.69 21.15 21.34
C LEU A 12 2.60 19.70 21.82
N LEU A 13 3.60 19.24 22.57
CA LEU A 13 3.59 17.93 23.22
C LEU A 13 2.47 17.81 24.25
N ASP A 14 2.30 18.84 25.08
CA ASP A 14 1.24 18.88 26.09
C ASP A 14 -0.16 18.78 25.44
N ILE A 15 -0.38 19.50 24.33
CA ILE A 15 -1.66 19.44 23.59
C ILE A 15 -1.86 18.03 23.00
N ALA A 16 -0.84 17.43 22.37
CA ALA A 16 -0.94 16.10 21.81
C ALA A 16 -1.22 15.05 22.88
N ASN A 17 -0.52 15.13 24.02
CA ASN A 17 -0.74 14.25 25.16
C ASN A 17 -2.15 14.43 25.75
N ALA A 18 -2.63 15.67 25.87
CA ALA A 18 -3.97 15.97 26.35
C ALA A 18 -5.04 15.39 25.41
N CYS A 19 -4.85 15.47 24.08
CA CYS A 19 -5.75 14.84 23.12
C CYS A 19 -5.88 13.33 23.35
N MET A 20 -4.75 12.65 23.57
CA MET A 20 -4.74 11.21 23.83
C MET A 20 -5.33 10.87 25.20
N TYR A 21 -4.95 11.60 26.25
CA TYR A 21 -5.39 11.35 27.62
C TYR A 21 -6.90 11.57 27.79
N LEU A 22 -7.44 12.63 27.18
CA LEU A 22 -8.86 12.98 27.23
C LEU A 22 -9.70 12.20 26.21
N GLY A 23 -9.08 11.45 25.29
CA GLY A 23 -9.77 10.79 24.20
C GLY A 23 -10.49 11.78 23.28
N HIS A 24 -9.90 12.97 23.05
CA HIS A 24 -10.52 14.06 22.32
C HIS A 24 -9.67 14.53 21.14
N TRP A 25 -10.27 14.60 19.95
CA TRP A 25 -9.68 15.22 18.77
C TRP A 25 -10.39 16.55 18.47
N PRO A 26 -9.68 17.69 18.42
CA PRO A 26 -10.31 19.00 18.25
C PRO A 26 -11.13 19.10 16.96
N ASN A 27 -12.33 19.68 17.05
CA ASN A 27 -13.25 19.78 15.92
C ASN A 27 -12.66 20.51 14.72
N HIS A 28 -11.78 21.51 14.96
CA HIS A 28 -11.09 22.23 13.91
C HIS A 28 -10.22 21.31 13.02
N PHE A 29 -9.64 20.27 13.59
CA PHE A 29 -8.82 19.29 12.85
C PHE A 29 -9.65 18.23 12.11
N LYS A 30 -10.97 18.15 12.38
CA LYS A 30 -11.91 17.26 11.68
C LYS A 30 -12.42 17.83 10.37
N ILE A 31 -12.11 19.11 10.10
CA ILE A 31 -12.50 19.79 8.85
C ILE A 31 -11.35 19.67 7.86
N SER A 32 -11.67 19.17 6.69
CA SER A 32 -10.71 18.96 5.60
C SER A 32 -11.17 19.62 4.30
N THR A 33 -10.24 19.74 3.37
CA THR A 33 -10.53 20.12 1.98
C THR A 33 -10.10 18.98 1.07
N THR A 34 -10.99 18.48 0.24
CA THR A 34 -10.69 17.42 -0.72
C THR A 34 -10.52 18.01 -2.12
N ILE A 35 -9.31 17.93 -2.67
CA ILE A 35 -9.00 18.34 -4.02
C ILE A 35 -9.18 17.16 -4.96
N ILE A 36 -9.92 17.37 -6.05
CA ILE A 36 -10.15 16.35 -7.08
C ILE A 36 -9.11 16.51 -8.18
N ILE A 37 -8.19 15.53 -8.30
CA ILE A 37 -7.11 15.56 -9.29
C ILE A 37 -7.33 14.46 -10.33
N PRO A 38 -7.26 14.76 -11.65
CA PRO A 38 -7.41 13.76 -12.69
C PRO A 38 -6.22 12.76 -12.65
N LYS A 39 -6.52 11.48 -12.81
CA LYS A 39 -5.51 10.43 -12.97
C LYS A 39 -4.86 10.55 -14.34
N PRO A 40 -3.53 10.47 -14.45
CA PRO A 40 -2.87 10.55 -15.76
C PRO A 40 -3.28 9.38 -16.66
N ASN A 41 -3.24 9.62 -17.97
CA ASN A 41 -3.41 8.60 -19.02
C ASN A 41 -4.76 7.83 -18.95
N LYS A 42 -5.85 8.50 -18.57
CA LYS A 42 -7.21 7.95 -18.69
C LYS A 42 -7.79 8.31 -20.05
N GLN A 43 -8.51 7.36 -20.66
CA GLN A 43 -9.20 7.57 -21.94
C GLN A 43 -10.37 8.54 -21.83
N ALA A 44 -11.05 8.54 -20.67
CA ALA A 44 -12.17 9.44 -20.40
C ALA A 44 -12.17 9.88 -18.93
N TYR A 45 -12.70 11.09 -18.70
CA TYR A 45 -12.82 11.74 -17.38
C TYR A 45 -14.28 12.01 -17.01
N ASP A 46 -15.18 11.19 -17.50
CA ASP A 46 -16.61 11.20 -17.25
C ASP A 46 -17.05 10.47 -15.97
N MET A 47 -16.15 9.66 -15.42
CA MET A 47 -16.42 8.81 -14.26
C MET A 47 -15.58 9.19 -13.04
N PRO A 48 -16.12 9.16 -11.81
CA PRO A 48 -15.37 9.46 -10.57
C PRO A 48 -14.10 8.63 -10.38
N LYS A 49 -14.09 7.37 -10.87
CA LYS A 49 -12.92 6.49 -10.83
C LYS A 49 -11.70 7.02 -11.59
N SER A 50 -11.90 8.00 -12.49
CA SER A 50 -10.83 8.64 -13.26
C SER A 50 -10.10 9.73 -12.48
N PHE A 51 -10.49 10.00 -11.23
CA PHE A 51 -9.94 11.03 -10.39
C PHE A 51 -9.36 10.46 -9.09
N TRP A 52 -8.45 11.23 -8.48
CA TRP A 52 -7.98 11.04 -7.11
C TRP A 52 -8.58 12.12 -6.20
N PRO A 53 -9.33 11.77 -5.17
CA PRO A 53 -9.70 12.71 -4.11
C PRO A 53 -8.53 12.81 -3.11
N ILE A 54 -7.79 13.92 -3.14
CA ILE A 54 -6.69 14.20 -2.22
C ILE A 54 -7.21 15.02 -1.04
N ILE A 55 -7.09 14.50 0.17
CA ILE A 55 -7.59 15.15 1.39
C ILE A 55 -6.52 16.03 2.00
N LEU A 56 -6.75 17.33 2.05
CA LEU A 56 -5.90 18.29 2.73
C LEU A 56 -6.39 18.50 4.16
N LEU A 57 -5.61 18.05 5.12
CA LEU A 57 -5.85 18.22 6.55
C LEU A 57 -5.08 19.44 7.08
N ASN A 58 -5.52 19.96 8.23
CA ASN A 58 -4.81 21.00 8.96
C ASN A 58 -3.36 20.57 9.26
N THR A 59 -2.39 21.45 8.99
CA THR A 59 -0.95 21.15 9.14
C THR A 59 -0.58 20.79 10.58
N LEU A 60 -1.16 21.50 11.57
CA LEU A 60 -0.93 21.20 12.98
C LEU A 60 -1.57 19.86 13.38
N GLY A 61 -2.77 19.58 12.86
CA GLY A 61 -3.41 18.28 13.00
C GLY A 61 -2.54 17.14 12.44
N LYS A 62 -1.96 17.31 11.25
CA LYS A 62 -1.00 16.33 10.67
C LYS A 62 0.24 16.13 11.56
N LEU A 63 0.74 17.16 12.20
CA LEU A 63 1.85 17.03 13.16
C LEU A 63 1.46 16.14 14.35
N PHE A 64 0.29 16.37 14.94
CA PHE A 64 -0.21 15.55 16.04
C PHE A 64 -0.52 14.11 15.58
N GLU A 65 -1.14 13.95 14.41
CA GLU A 65 -1.33 12.62 13.81
C GLU A 65 0.00 11.87 13.66
N LYS A 66 1.08 12.56 13.26
CA LYS A 66 2.40 11.95 13.12
C LYS A 66 2.96 11.47 14.46
N MET A 67 2.86 12.28 15.50
CA MET A 67 3.31 11.91 16.84
C MET A 67 2.54 10.70 17.38
N ILE A 68 1.22 10.72 17.27
CA ILE A 68 0.34 9.62 17.70
C ILE A 68 0.61 8.37 16.85
N GLY A 69 0.78 8.54 15.54
CA GLY A 69 1.05 7.44 14.62
C GLY A 69 2.36 6.73 14.89
N GLU A 70 3.41 7.46 15.26
CA GLU A 70 4.71 6.85 15.62
C GLU A 70 4.59 6.03 16.92
N CYS A 71 3.89 6.55 17.93
CA CYS A 71 3.62 5.82 19.18
C CYS A 71 2.76 4.58 18.92
N LEU A 72 1.69 4.72 18.13
CA LEU A 72 0.80 3.62 17.77
C LEU A 72 1.54 2.52 17.01
N GLN A 73 2.38 2.91 16.03
CA GLN A 73 3.18 1.96 15.26
C GLN A 73 4.18 1.21 16.13
N PHE A 74 4.91 1.94 17.00
CA PHE A 74 5.86 1.32 17.93
C PHE A 74 5.16 0.28 18.80
N HIS A 75 4.05 0.67 19.44
CA HIS A 75 3.26 -0.22 20.30
C HIS A 75 2.71 -1.44 19.53
N SER A 76 2.22 -1.22 18.31
CA SER A 76 1.67 -2.29 17.47
C SER A 76 2.71 -3.32 17.03
N ILE A 77 3.92 -2.87 16.72
CA ILE A 77 5.03 -3.76 16.34
C ILE A 77 5.55 -4.51 17.57
N SER A 78 5.80 -3.80 18.69
CA SER A 78 6.34 -4.39 19.92
C SER A 78 5.43 -5.48 20.51
N ASN A 79 4.11 -5.38 20.30
CA ASN A 79 3.14 -6.35 20.79
C ASN A 79 2.65 -7.33 19.71
N ASN A 80 3.28 -7.36 18.54
CA ASN A 80 2.91 -8.23 17.42
C ASN A 80 1.44 -8.08 16.96
N PHE A 81 0.88 -6.87 17.03
CA PHE A 81 -0.48 -6.61 16.51
C PHE A 81 -0.52 -6.50 14.98
N ILE A 82 0.64 -6.22 14.37
CA ILE A 82 0.78 -6.20 12.92
C ILE A 82 1.22 -7.58 12.45
N HIS A 83 0.46 -8.15 11.53
CA HIS A 83 0.79 -9.44 10.92
C HIS A 83 2.08 -9.31 10.07
N GLN A 84 2.96 -10.29 10.16
CA GLN A 84 4.28 -10.27 9.50
C GLN A 84 4.22 -10.18 7.97
N CYS A 85 3.12 -10.62 7.34
CA CYS A 85 2.94 -10.51 5.89
C CYS A 85 2.60 -9.08 5.42
N GLN A 86 2.24 -8.15 6.34
CA GLN A 86 2.00 -6.74 5.99
C GLN A 86 3.32 -5.98 5.99
N LEU A 87 3.80 -5.67 4.79
CA LEU A 87 5.05 -4.94 4.59
C LEU A 87 4.80 -3.45 4.30
N GLY A 88 3.61 -3.08 3.80
CA GLY A 88 3.30 -1.70 3.45
C GLY A 88 2.72 -0.87 4.60
N GLY A 89 2.87 0.47 4.50
CA GLY A 89 2.29 1.41 5.46
C GLY A 89 3.04 1.51 6.80
N LEU A 90 4.20 0.88 6.93
CA LEU A 90 5.03 0.85 8.12
C LEU A 90 6.36 1.58 7.89
N LYS A 91 6.86 2.25 8.92
CA LYS A 91 8.18 2.90 8.90
C LYS A 91 9.28 1.85 8.67
N HIS A 92 10.26 2.18 7.85
CA HIS A 92 11.36 1.28 7.47
C HIS A 92 10.95 0.01 6.71
N ARG A 93 9.77 0.02 6.06
CA ARG A 93 9.33 -1.01 5.13
C ARG A 93 9.12 -0.39 3.75
N PHE A 94 9.68 -1.02 2.73
CA PHE A 94 9.72 -0.47 1.36
C PHE A 94 9.16 -1.48 0.35
N THR A 95 8.77 -1.01 -0.80
CA THR A 95 8.35 -1.88 -1.93
C THR A 95 9.48 -2.83 -2.37
N THR A 96 10.74 -2.41 -2.18
CA THR A 96 11.91 -3.24 -2.43
C THR A 96 11.97 -4.47 -1.52
N ASP A 97 11.47 -4.38 -0.28
CA ASP A 97 11.42 -5.53 0.63
C ASP A 97 10.51 -6.63 0.09
N VAL A 98 9.38 -6.25 -0.53
CA VAL A 98 8.50 -7.21 -1.21
C VAL A 98 9.20 -7.85 -2.41
N GLY A 99 9.89 -7.05 -3.24
CA GLY A 99 10.65 -7.53 -4.39
C GLY A 99 11.73 -8.54 -3.98
N VAL A 100 12.52 -8.22 -2.97
CA VAL A 100 13.56 -9.10 -2.41
C VAL A 100 12.94 -10.38 -1.83
N THR A 101 11.88 -10.24 -1.03
CA THR A 101 11.19 -11.39 -0.42
C THR A 101 10.63 -12.32 -1.49
N LEU A 102 9.95 -11.78 -2.49
CA LEU A 102 9.41 -12.56 -3.61
C LEU A 102 10.52 -13.28 -4.39
N THR A 103 11.59 -12.57 -4.73
CA THR A 103 12.74 -13.15 -5.45
C THR A 103 13.38 -14.26 -4.63
N HIS A 104 13.52 -14.08 -3.31
CA HIS A 104 14.04 -15.11 -2.42
C HIS A 104 13.14 -16.35 -2.41
N PHE A 105 11.81 -16.19 -2.29
CA PHE A 105 10.85 -17.29 -2.38
C PHE A 105 11.02 -18.08 -3.69
N ILE A 106 11.07 -17.37 -4.83
CA ILE A 106 11.20 -18.00 -6.14
C ILE A 106 12.50 -18.79 -6.25
N ARG A 107 13.64 -18.18 -5.88
CA ARG A 107 14.96 -18.83 -5.93
C ARG A 107 15.04 -20.05 -5.00
N THR A 108 14.48 -19.95 -3.80
CA THR A 108 14.39 -21.07 -2.85
C THR A 108 13.54 -22.22 -3.40
N GLY A 109 12.42 -21.90 -4.08
CA GLY A 109 11.61 -22.89 -4.78
C GLY A 109 12.39 -23.60 -5.90
N TRP A 110 13.16 -22.86 -6.68
CA TRP A 110 13.98 -23.43 -7.75
C TRP A 110 15.08 -24.39 -7.25
N VAL A 111 15.66 -24.13 -6.05
CA VAL A 111 16.61 -25.07 -5.42
C VAL A 111 15.92 -26.42 -5.12
N LYS A 112 14.63 -26.39 -4.82
CA LYS A 112 13.80 -27.58 -4.55
C LYS A 112 13.13 -28.15 -5.82
N ASN A 113 13.51 -27.68 -7.01
CA ASN A 113 12.90 -28.03 -8.29
C ASN A 113 11.38 -27.74 -8.36
N LEU A 114 10.92 -26.71 -7.64
CA LEU A 114 9.53 -26.25 -7.66
C LEU A 114 9.36 -25.08 -8.63
N THR A 115 8.20 -25.00 -9.26
CA THR A 115 7.72 -23.78 -9.91
C THR A 115 7.02 -22.90 -8.90
N THR A 116 7.10 -21.59 -9.08
CA THR A 116 6.40 -20.62 -8.22
C THR A 116 5.31 -19.94 -9.03
N SER A 117 4.09 -19.97 -8.53
CA SER A 117 2.94 -19.28 -9.10
C SER A 117 2.50 -18.19 -8.13
N THR A 118 2.20 -17.01 -8.67
CA THR A 118 1.74 -15.86 -7.89
C THR A 118 0.39 -15.36 -8.39
N LEU A 119 -0.43 -14.86 -7.46
CA LEU A 119 -1.69 -14.20 -7.75
C LEU A 119 -1.73 -12.86 -7.03
N ALA A 120 -1.62 -11.78 -7.81
CA ALA A 120 -1.73 -10.42 -7.31
C ALA A 120 -3.16 -9.92 -7.41
N PHE A 121 -3.61 -9.17 -6.41
CA PHE A 121 -4.94 -8.58 -6.37
C PHE A 121 -4.95 -7.26 -5.59
N ASP A 122 -5.95 -6.41 -5.84
CA ASP A 122 -6.10 -5.07 -5.29
C ASP A 122 -7.46 -4.96 -4.58
N ILE A 123 -7.54 -4.20 -3.49
CA ILE A 123 -8.78 -3.90 -2.77
C ILE A 123 -9.38 -2.60 -3.33
N THR A 124 -10.67 -2.63 -3.64
CA THR A 124 -11.37 -1.47 -4.19
C THR A 124 -11.53 -0.38 -3.16
N GLN A 125 -11.07 0.85 -3.48
CA GLN A 125 -11.25 2.03 -2.63
C GLN A 125 -10.92 1.75 -1.15
N PHE A 126 -9.78 1.13 -0.88
CA PHE A 126 -9.42 0.58 0.41
C PHE A 126 -9.65 1.56 1.57
N PHE A 127 -8.95 2.72 1.60
CA PHE A 127 -9.08 3.68 2.70
C PHE A 127 -10.50 4.23 2.88
N PRO A 128 -11.23 4.64 1.83
CA PRO A 128 -12.62 5.09 1.96
C PRO A 128 -13.60 4.00 2.41
N SER A 129 -13.28 2.71 2.20
CA SER A 129 -14.18 1.59 2.51
C SER A 129 -14.02 1.02 3.92
N LEU A 130 -12.95 1.41 4.65
CA LEU A 130 -12.70 0.89 5.99
C LEU A 130 -13.85 1.24 6.95
N ASN A 131 -14.40 0.20 7.60
CA ASN A 131 -15.43 0.38 8.60
C ASN A 131 -14.80 0.74 9.94
N TYR A 132 -15.04 1.98 10.41
CA TYR A 132 -14.45 2.46 11.64
C TYR A 132 -14.96 1.73 12.91
N GLN A 133 -16.17 1.18 12.90
CA GLN A 133 -16.70 0.38 14.03
C GLN A 133 -15.90 -0.91 14.17
N ILE A 134 -15.63 -1.60 13.05
CA ILE A 134 -14.76 -2.78 13.03
C ILE A 134 -13.34 -2.40 13.46
N LEU A 135 -12.81 -1.26 13.01
CA LEU A 135 -11.49 -0.79 13.41
C LEU A 135 -11.40 -0.56 14.94
N LEU A 136 -12.42 0.04 15.54
CA LEU A 136 -12.48 0.22 17.00
C LEU A 136 -12.51 -1.12 17.75
N LEU A 137 -13.30 -2.08 17.28
CA LEU A 137 -13.32 -3.44 17.83
C LEU A 137 -11.95 -4.13 17.72
N ILE A 138 -11.22 -3.89 16.62
CA ILE A 138 -9.86 -4.42 16.43
C ILE A 138 -8.92 -3.83 17.48
N LEU A 139 -8.96 -2.52 17.70
CA LEU A 139 -8.13 -1.85 18.71
C LEU A 139 -8.41 -2.38 20.13
N GLU A 140 -9.68 -2.55 20.48
CA GLU A 140 -10.07 -3.12 21.78
C GLU A 140 -9.58 -4.56 21.95
N LYS A 141 -9.79 -5.42 20.94
CA LYS A 141 -9.37 -6.84 20.98
C LYS A 141 -7.85 -7.01 20.92
N ALA A 142 -7.12 -6.09 20.30
CA ALA A 142 -5.66 -6.06 20.31
C ALA A 142 -5.10 -5.64 21.69
N GLY A 143 -5.94 -5.25 22.65
CA GLY A 143 -5.51 -4.90 24.00
C GLY A 143 -4.95 -3.50 24.12
N PHE A 144 -5.27 -2.57 23.20
CA PHE A 144 -4.97 -1.18 23.39
C PHE A 144 -5.73 -0.58 24.59
N ASP A 145 -5.09 0.36 25.31
CA ASP A 145 -5.72 1.08 26.40
C ASP A 145 -7.04 1.71 25.93
N ILE A 146 -8.04 1.71 26.81
CA ILE A 146 -9.36 2.30 26.55
C ILE A 146 -9.27 3.76 26.12
N LYS A 147 -8.25 4.51 26.58
CA LYS A 147 -7.99 5.88 26.16
C LYS A 147 -7.68 5.99 24.67
N VAL A 148 -6.92 5.02 24.12
CA VAL A 148 -6.60 4.93 22.69
C VAL A 148 -7.87 4.67 21.90
N SER A 149 -8.70 3.72 22.33
CA SER A 149 -9.99 3.42 21.71
C SER A 149 -10.93 4.63 21.73
N ASN A 150 -11.03 5.32 22.86
CA ASN A 150 -11.82 6.55 23.00
C ASN A 150 -11.31 7.68 22.12
N PHE A 151 -9.99 7.86 22.03
CA PHE A 151 -9.39 8.83 21.12
C PHE A 151 -9.78 8.53 19.66
N PHE A 152 -9.61 7.30 19.17
CA PHE A 152 -9.96 6.95 17.80
C PHE A 152 -11.46 7.01 17.54
N LYS A 153 -12.29 6.68 18.52
CA LYS A 153 -13.75 6.87 18.44
C LYS A 153 -14.09 8.34 18.20
N ASN A 154 -13.46 9.25 18.91
CA ASN A 154 -13.67 10.69 18.72
C ASN A 154 -13.04 11.20 17.42
N TYR A 155 -11.84 10.73 17.06
CA TYR A 155 -11.11 11.09 15.84
C TYR A 155 -11.89 10.75 14.56
N LEU A 156 -12.55 9.58 14.52
CA LEU A 156 -13.21 9.05 13.33
C LEU A 156 -14.62 9.60 13.10
N VAL A 157 -15.25 10.21 14.11
CA VAL A 157 -16.63 10.73 14.00
C VAL A 157 -16.66 12.22 13.70
N ASN A 158 -17.78 12.71 13.13
CA ASN A 158 -18.05 14.11 12.84
C ASN A 158 -17.01 14.78 11.93
N ARG A 159 -16.36 14.00 11.05
CA ARG A 159 -15.44 14.53 10.06
C ARG A 159 -16.21 15.21 8.93
N LYS A 160 -15.64 16.30 8.43
CA LYS A 160 -16.26 17.12 7.38
C LYS A 160 -15.26 17.44 6.28
N THR A 161 -15.73 17.58 5.06
CA THR A 161 -14.91 18.01 3.93
C THR A 161 -15.68 18.92 2.99
N THR A 162 -14.91 19.78 2.31
CA THR A 162 -15.37 20.56 1.16
C THR A 162 -14.60 20.08 -0.05
N TYR A 163 -15.30 19.76 -1.15
CA TYR A 163 -14.66 19.34 -2.38
C TYR A 163 -14.29 20.55 -3.22
N LEU A 164 -13.02 20.56 -3.70
CA LEU A 164 -12.53 21.57 -4.64
C LEU A 164 -12.20 20.90 -5.97
N TRP A 165 -12.76 21.46 -7.04
CA TRP A 165 -12.43 21.07 -8.41
C TRP A 165 -12.34 22.32 -9.30
N ASN A 166 -11.15 22.63 -9.80
CA ASN A 166 -10.86 23.89 -10.48
C ASN A 166 -11.31 25.08 -9.62
N ASN A 167 -12.21 25.91 -10.12
CA ASN A 167 -12.78 27.08 -9.41
C ASN A 167 -14.08 26.76 -8.65
N PHE A 168 -14.52 25.50 -8.65
CA PHE A 168 -15.73 25.09 -7.93
C PHE A 168 -15.42 24.62 -6.53
N SER A 169 -16.19 25.11 -5.56
CA SER A 169 -16.17 24.67 -4.15
C SER A 169 -17.56 24.15 -3.77
N SER A 170 -17.62 22.90 -3.31
CA SER A 170 -18.88 22.32 -2.85
C SER A 170 -19.31 22.87 -1.47
N PRO A 171 -20.57 22.67 -1.07
CA PRO A 171 -20.94 22.76 0.34
C PRO A 171 -20.15 21.81 1.22
N ILE A 172 -20.23 21.98 2.54
CA ILE A 172 -19.61 21.09 3.52
C ILE A 172 -20.36 19.76 3.55
N HIS A 173 -19.63 18.66 3.38
CA HIS A 173 -20.14 17.28 3.46
C HIS A 173 -19.63 16.56 4.69
N ASN A 174 -20.48 15.77 5.34
CA ASN A 174 -20.09 14.89 6.43
C ASN A 174 -19.43 13.62 5.88
N ILE A 175 -18.34 13.16 6.53
CA ILE A 175 -17.66 11.92 6.20
C ILE A 175 -17.94 10.91 7.32
N ASN A 176 -18.78 9.93 7.04
CA ASN A 176 -19.27 8.96 8.02
C ASN A 176 -18.60 7.57 7.90
N VAL A 177 -17.78 7.35 6.87
CA VAL A 177 -17.09 6.07 6.60
C VAL A 177 -15.65 6.30 6.17
N GLY A 178 -14.86 5.25 6.25
CA GLY A 178 -13.47 5.23 5.80
C GLY A 178 -12.53 6.02 6.69
N ILE A 179 -11.27 5.98 6.31
CA ILE A 179 -10.19 6.81 6.87
C ILE A 179 -9.63 7.72 5.77
N GLY A 180 -9.05 8.85 6.15
CA GLY A 180 -8.54 9.83 5.17
C GLY A 180 -7.38 9.27 4.36
N GLN A 181 -7.46 9.28 3.03
CA GLN A 181 -6.43 8.70 2.17
C GLN A 181 -5.03 9.32 2.41
N ASP A 182 -4.95 10.59 2.77
CA ASP A 182 -3.68 11.32 3.00
C ASP A 182 -3.44 11.69 4.47
N SER A 183 -4.18 11.07 5.40
CA SER A 183 -3.90 11.18 6.84
C SER A 183 -2.65 10.37 7.20
N VAL A 184 -1.83 10.91 8.08
CA VAL A 184 -0.60 10.26 8.57
C VAL A 184 -0.93 9.00 9.39
N LEU A 185 -2.11 8.94 10.01
CA LEU A 185 -2.57 7.78 10.77
C LEU A 185 -3.12 6.66 9.89
N SER A 186 -3.56 6.96 8.66
CA SER A 186 -4.22 5.98 7.81
C SER A 186 -3.37 4.73 7.49
N PRO A 187 -2.06 4.82 7.22
CA PRO A 187 -1.25 3.63 6.95
C PRO A 187 -1.23 2.65 8.14
N ILE A 188 -1.00 3.13 9.36
CA ILE A 188 -0.95 2.26 10.54
C ILE A 188 -2.32 1.70 10.90
N LEU A 189 -3.38 2.50 10.81
CA LEU A 189 -4.74 2.03 11.07
C LEU A 189 -5.19 0.97 10.05
N SER A 190 -4.83 1.15 8.78
CA SER A 190 -5.10 0.16 7.74
C SER A 190 -4.31 -1.13 7.93
N ALA A 191 -3.05 -1.03 8.35
CA ALA A 191 -2.22 -2.18 8.65
C ALA A 191 -2.80 -3.00 9.83
N LEU A 192 -3.28 -2.35 10.87
CA LEU A 192 -3.98 -3.00 12.00
C LEU A 192 -5.27 -3.69 11.53
N TYR A 193 -6.07 -2.99 10.71
CA TYR A 193 -7.32 -3.53 10.17
C TYR A 193 -7.10 -4.82 9.38
N LEU A 194 -6.15 -4.80 8.46
CA LEU A 194 -5.83 -5.96 7.63
C LEU A 194 -5.16 -7.09 8.42
N SER A 195 -4.39 -6.77 9.47
CA SER A 195 -3.68 -7.78 10.25
C SER A 195 -4.63 -8.80 10.87
N LEU A 196 -5.80 -8.39 11.37
CA LEU A 196 -6.81 -9.32 11.86
C LEU A 196 -7.30 -10.27 10.74
N ILE A 197 -7.56 -9.71 9.55
CA ILE A 197 -7.99 -10.51 8.40
C ILE A 197 -6.91 -11.54 8.04
N PHE A 198 -5.64 -11.15 8.08
CA PHE A 198 -4.51 -12.04 7.76
C PHE A 198 -4.32 -13.16 8.80
N TYR A 199 -4.49 -12.87 10.07
CA TYR A 199 -4.48 -13.92 11.11
C TYR A 199 -5.58 -14.95 10.88
N ILE A 200 -6.78 -14.49 10.53
CA ILE A 200 -7.91 -15.39 10.20
C ILE A 200 -7.61 -16.18 8.92
N LEU A 201 -7.13 -15.51 7.88
CA LEU A 201 -6.79 -16.11 6.59
C LEU A 201 -5.71 -17.20 6.76
N GLU A 202 -4.62 -16.88 7.45
CA GLU A 202 -3.54 -17.84 7.72
C GLU A 202 -4.04 -19.06 8.46
N LYS A 203 -4.91 -18.88 9.48
CA LYS A 203 -5.55 -19.97 10.20
C LYS A 203 -6.43 -20.82 9.30
N CYS A 204 -7.22 -20.20 8.41
CA CYS A 204 -8.05 -20.93 7.44
C CYS A 204 -7.19 -21.75 6.47
N LEU A 205 -6.13 -21.16 5.91
CA LEU A 205 -5.22 -21.85 4.99
C LEU A 205 -4.52 -23.04 5.67
N LYS A 206 -4.05 -22.88 6.91
CA LYS A 206 -3.44 -23.96 7.69
C LYS A 206 -4.43 -25.10 7.96
N ASN A 207 -5.65 -24.78 8.37
CA ASN A 207 -6.70 -25.79 8.64
C ASN A 207 -7.06 -26.59 7.38
N LEU A 208 -7.08 -25.94 6.23
CA LEU A 208 -7.38 -26.58 4.93
C LEU A 208 -6.14 -27.22 4.28
N LYS A 209 -4.96 -27.10 4.91
CA LYS A 209 -3.67 -27.58 4.40
C LYS A 209 -3.34 -27.03 3.01
N ILE A 210 -3.67 -25.77 2.75
CA ILE A 210 -3.35 -25.08 1.50
C ILE A 210 -1.97 -24.41 1.64
N PRO A 211 -0.94 -24.87 0.92
CA PRO A 211 0.44 -24.37 1.06
C PRO A 211 0.63 -23.08 0.22
N VAL A 212 0.08 -21.98 0.72
CA VAL A 212 0.19 -20.67 0.09
C VAL A 212 0.81 -19.69 1.08
N SER A 213 1.84 -18.97 0.65
CA SER A 213 2.41 -17.84 1.38
C SER A 213 1.71 -16.55 0.97
N ILE A 214 1.63 -15.61 1.91
CA ILE A 214 0.90 -14.36 1.76
C ILE A 214 1.88 -13.21 1.91
N LEU A 215 1.82 -12.22 1.03
CA LEU A 215 2.49 -10.93 1.18
C LEU A 215 1.48 -9.81 0.88
N PHE A 216 1.60 -8.71 1.62
CA PHE A 216 0.79 -7.53 1.39
C PHE A 216 1.62 -6.26 1.47
N PHE A 217 1.31 -5.31 0.59
CA PHE A 217 1.84 -3.96 0.65
C PHE A 217 0.67 -2.96 0.62
N VAL A 218 0.21 -2.54 1.80
CA VAL A 218 -1.02 -1.76 2.03
C VAL A 218 -2.24 -2.54 1.53
N ASP A 219 -2.79 -2.18 0.37
CA ASP A 219 -3.96 -2.78 -0.28
C ASP A 219 -3.62 -3.78 -1.41
N ASP A 220 -2.35 -3.78 -1.85
CA ASP A 220 -1.87 -4.74 -2.84
C ASP A 220 -1.55 -6.08 -2.19
N GLY A 221 -2.34 -7.09 -2.48
CA GLY A 221 -2.17 -8.47 -1.98
C GLY A 221 -1.47 -9.37 -2.98
N LEU A 222 -0.66 -10.30 -2.47
CA LEU A 222 0.05 -11.30 -3.25
C LEU A 222 -0.03 -12.67 -2.56
N PHE A 223 -0.56 -13.65 -3.26
CA PHE A 223 -0.45 -15.06 -2.91
C PHE A 223 0.69 -15.72 -3.68
N ILE A 224 1.43 -16.59 -3.01
CA ILE A 224 2.57 -17.32 -3.58
C ILE A 224 2.36 -18.81 -3.30
N SER A 225 2.26 -19.61 -4.35
CA SER A 225 2.17 -21.07 -4.29
C SER A 225 3.38 -21.70 -4.96
N GLN A 226 3.99 -22.67 -4.31
CA GLN A 226 5.13 -23.42 -4.84
C GLN A 226 4.78 -24.89 -4.95
N ASN A 227 4.90 -25.44 -6.17
CA ASN A 227 4.63 -26.85 -6.44
C ASN A 227 5.39 -27.31 -7.67
N ILE A 228 5.52 -28.62 -7.85
CA ILE A 228 6.02 -29.23 -9.09
C ILE A 228 5.00 -29.02 -10.23
N SER A 229 3.71 -29.15 -9.92
CA SER A 229 2.62 -29.00 -10.89
C SER A 229 2.01 -27.60 -10.82
N LEU A 230 1.94 -26.90 -11.96
CA LEU A 230 1.25 -25.61 -12.11
C LEU A 230 -0.26 -25.73 -11.86
N HIS A 231 -0.87 -26.86 -12.21
CA HIS A 231 -2.30 -27.09 -11.95
C HIS A 231 -2.61 -27.13 -10.45
N VAL A 232 -1.76 -27.78 -9.65
CA VAL A 232 -1.89 -27.80 -8.19
C VAL A 232 -1.67 -26.39 -7.62
N SER A 233 -0.68 -25.64 -8.13
CA SER A 233 -0.46 -24.25 -7.73
C SER A 233 -1.69 -23.38 -8.04
N ASN A 234 -2.28 -23.52 -9.22
CA ASN A 234 -3.48 -22.78 -9.61
C ASN A 234 -4.68 -23.13 -8.72
N ALA A 235 -4.88 -24.41 -8.38
CA ALA A 235 -5.93 -24.83 -7.44
C ALA A 235 -5.75 -24.21 -6.06
N ASN A 236 -4.51 -24.19 -5.54
CA ASN A 236 -4.19 -23.55 -4.27
C ASN A 236 -4.45 -22.04 -4.29
N LEU A 237 -4.05 -21.36 -5.38
CA LEU A 237 -4.30 -19.91 -5.56
C LEU A 237 -5.80 -19.62 -5.65
N PHE A 238 -6.56 -20.41 -6.39
CA PHE A 238 -8.02 -20.29 -6.48
C PHE A 238 -8.69 -20.40 -5.11
N CYS A 239 -8.37 -21.46 -4.34
CA CYS A 239 -8.92 -21.65 -3.02
C CYS A 239 -8.58 -20.48 -2.07
N SER A 240 -7.32 -20.03 -2.10
CA SER A 240 -6.89 -18.91 -1.27
C SER A 240 -7.60 -17.61 -1.65
N TYR A 241 -7.78 -17.37 -2.94
CA TYR A 241 -8.49 -16.21 -3.46
C TYR A 241 -9.97 -16.19 -3.05
N ASN A 242 -10.64 -17.36 -3.09
CA ASN A 242 -12.02 -17.49 -2.64
C ASN A 242 -12.14 -17.19 -1.14
N ILE A 243 -11.25 -17.75 -0.33
CA ILE A 243 -11.26 -17.53 1.14
C ILE A 243 -11.06 -16.04 1.44
N VAL A 244 -10.05 -15.38 0.84
CA VAL A 244 -9.77 -13.96 1.10
C VAL A 244 -10.89 -13.06 0.59
N SER A 245 -11.50 -13.36 -0.56
CA SER A 245 -12.64 -12.61 -1.09
C SER A 245 -13.81 -12.61 -0.10
N ASN A 246 -14.16 -13.79 0.42
CA ASN A 246 -15.23 -13.94 1.40
C ASN A 246 -14.90 -13.25 2.73
N LEU A 247 -13.65 -13.33 3.19
CA LEU A 247 -13.22 -12.63 4.40
C LEU A 247 -13.30 -11.11 4.22
N LEU A 248 -12.72 -10.57 3.15
CA LEU A 248 -12.75 -9.13 2.87
C LEU A 248 -14.19 -8.59 2.84
N THR A 249 -15.11 -9.31 2.19
CA THR A 249 -16.52 -8.94 2.14
C THR A 249 -17.15 -8.88 3.54
N LYS A 250 -16.84 -9.85 4.44
CA LYS A 250 -17.30 -9.82 5.83
C LYS A 250 -16.78 -8.62 6.61
N PHE A 251 -15.62 -8.10 6.25
CA PHE A 251 -15.01 -6.89 6.82
C PHE A 251 -15.38 -5.61 6.06
N GLY A 252 -16.35 -5.65 5.15
CA GLY A 252 -16.81 -4.48 4.40
C GLY A 252 -15.87 -4.02 3.29
N LEU A 253 -14.95 -4.88 2.86
CA LEU A 253 -14.00 -4.62 1.80
C LEU A 253 -14.34 -5.43 0.55
N VAL A 254 -14.07 -4.88 -0.63
CA VAL A 254 -14.38 -5.51 -1.92
C VAL A 254 -13.12 -5.64 -2.76
N MET A 255 -12.88 -6.84 -3.30
CA MET A 255 -11.76 -7.08 -4.21
C MET A 255 -12.03 -6.48 -5.60
N LYS A 256 -10.98 -6.01 -6.22
CA LYS A 256 -11.02 -5.49 -7.59
C LYS A 256 -10.64 -6.57 -8.59
N HIS A 257 -11.56 -7.49 -8.84
CA HIS A 257 -11.33 -8.68 -9.67
C HIS A 257 -10.64 -8.38 -11.02
N ARG A 258 -11.03 -7.29 -11.71
CA ARG A 258 -10.47 -6.91 -13.03
C ARG A 258 -8.99 -6.52 -13.01
N LYS A 259 -8.40 -6.30 -11.82
CA LYS A 259 -6.97 -6.01 -11.65
C LYS A 259 -6.18 -7.21 -11.15
N THR A 260 -6.85 -8.32 -10.92
CA THR A 260 -6.19 -9.55 -10.48
C THR A 260 -5.34 -10.10 -11.62
N GLU A 261 -4.10 -10.47 -11.31
CA GLU A 261 -3.13 -10.94 -12.27
C GLU A 261 -2.44 -12.20 -11.74
N VAL A 262 -2.30 -13.21 -12.61
CA VAL A 262 -1.55 -14.42 -12.33
C VAL A 262 -0.21 -14.38 -13.05
N PHE A 263 0.85 -14.81 -12.38
CA PHE A 263 2.17 -14.92 -12.97
C PHE A 263 2.89 -16.18 -12.47
N HIS A 264 3.69 -16.80 -13.34
CA HIS A 264 4.40 -18.04 -13.01
C HIS A 264 5.90 -17.88 -13.26
N PHE A 265 6.71 -18.42 -12.37
CA PHE A 265 8.15 -18.41 -12.46
C PHE A 265 8.68 -19.83 -12.63
N SER A 266 9.51 -20.04 -13.64
CA SER A 266 10.08 -21.35 -13.95
C SER A 266 11.52 -21.22 -14.43
N LYS A 267 12.37 -22.16 -14.01
CA LYS A 267 13.75 -22.28 -14.47
C LYS A 267 13.87 -23.16 -15.74
N GLN A 268 12.76 -23.65 -16.28
CA GLN A 268 12.76 -24.51 -17.46
C GLN A 268 13.41 -23.82 -18.66
N ARG A 269 14.15 -24.61 -19.44
CA ARG A 269 14.69 -24.20 -20.75
C ARG A 269 13.62 -24.42 -21.81
N GLY A 270 13.51 -23.50 -22.78
CA GLY A 270 12.53 -23.57 -23.87
C GLY A 270 11.29 -22.72 -23.64
N GLU A 271 10.25 -22.96 -24.42
CA GLU A 271 8.96 -22.28 -24.30
C GLU A 271 8.26 -22.66 -23.00
N PHE A 272 7.72 -21.66 -22.32
CA PHE A 272 7.00 -21.82 -21.09
C PHE A 272 5.56 -21.32 -21.27
N ASN A 273 4.63 -22.26 -21.43
CA ASN A 273 3.21 -22.00 -21.66
C ASN A 273 2.41 -22.45 -20.42
N PRO A 274 2.35 -21.61 -19.36
CA PRO A 274 1.60 -21.95 -18.17
C PRO A 274 0.08 -21.93 -18.43
N PRO A 275 -0.69 -22.79 -17.73
CA PRO A 275 -2.14 -22.83 -17.89
C PRO A 275 -2.79 -21.57 -17.32
N PRO A 276 -3.92 -21.12 -17.90
CA PRO A 276 -4.70 -20.02 -17.33
C PRO A 276 -5.28 -20.40 -15.97
N LEU A 277 -5.55 -19.38 -15.15
CA LEU A 277 -6.25 -19.53 -13.88
C LEU A 277 -7.70 -19.08 -14.03
N ASP A 278 -8.63 -20.02 -13.88
CA ASP A 278 -10.06 -19.74 -13.96
C ASP A 278 -10.59 -19.25 -12.60
N LEU A 279 -10.99 -17.97 -12.54
CA LEU A 279 -11.65 -17.33 -11.41
C LEU A 279 -13.13 -17.02 -11.72
N THR A 280 -13.72 -17.61 -12.78
CA THR A 280 -15.11 -17.36 -13.19
C THR A 280 -16.12 -17.50 -12.05
N PRO A 281 -16.02 -18.52 -11.15
CA PRO A 281 -16.96 -18.68 -10.06
C PRO A 281 -16.95 -17.54 -9.01
N ILE A 282 -15.86 -16.76 -8.92
CA ILE A 282 -15.68 -15.74 -7.88
C ILE A 282 -15.77 -14.33 -8.46
N GLY A 283 -15.13 -14.09 -9.61
CA GLY A 283 -14.99 -12.76 -10.19
C GLY A 283 -15.36 -12.67 -11.67
N GLY A 284 -15.85 -13.75 -12.28
CA GLY A 284 -16.24 -13.77 -13.69
C GLY A 284 -15.08 -13.64 -14.67
N LEU A 285 -13.86 -14.06 -14.29
CA LEU A 285 -12.62 -13.83 -15.06
C LEU A 285 -11.80 -15.11 -15.22
N VAL A 286 -11.26 -15.28 -16.42
CA VAL A 286 -10.16 -16.23 -16.67
C VAL A 286 -8.88 -15.40 -16.81
N LEU A 287 -7.87 -15.70 -16.00
CA LEU A 287 -6.60 -15.01 -16.01
C LEU A 287 -5.61 -15.76 -16.87
N HIS A 288 -5.14 -15.09 -17.94
CA HIS A 288 -4.07 -15.60 -18.78
C HIS A 288 -2.71 -15.11 -18.26
N PRO A 289 -1.72 -15.97 -18.07
CA PRO A 289 -0.36 -15.58 -17.71
C PRO A 289 0.25 -14.65 -18.75
N LYS A 290 1.08 -13.72 -18.30
CA LYS A 290 1.78 -12.72 -19.13
C LYS A 290 3.25 -13.09 -19.25
N ASP A 291 3.94 -12.61 -20.28
CA ASP A 291 5.40 -12.80 -20.45
C ASP A 291 6.21 -11.94 -19.49
N SER A 292 5.69 -10.78 -19.11
CA SER A 292 6.26 -9.89 -18.11
C SER A 292 5.18 -9.36 -17.18
N TRP A 293 5.53 -9.17 -15.91
CA TRP A 293 4.59 -8.76 -14.87
C TRP A 293 5.11 -7.52 -14.15
N TRP A 294 4.28 -6.49 -14.14
CA TRP A 294 4.52 -5.26 -13.38
C TRP A 294 3.88 -5.33 -12.01
N TYR A 295 4.71 -5.36 -10.96
CA TYR A 295 4.23 -5.41 -9.58
C TYR A 295 5.09 -4.52 -8.67
N LEU A 296 4.46 -3.59 -7.95
CA LEU A 296 5.10 -2.66 -7.00
C LEU A 296 6.35 -1.95 -7.56
N GLY A 297 6.34 -1.59 -8.83
CA GLY A 297 7.47 -0.92 -9.48
C GLY A 297 8.49 -1.86 -10.11
N PHE A 298 8.34 -3.17 -10.00
CA PHE A 298 9.21 -4.16 -10.62
C PHE A 298 8.63 -4.70 -11.92
N TYR A 299 9.46 -4.91 -12.93
CA TYR A 299 9.15 -5.79 -14.05
C TYR A 299 9.79 -7.15 -13.79
N PHE A 300 8.95 -8.13 -13.49
CA PHE A 300 9.36 -9.52 -13.35
C PHE A 300 9.23 -10.25 -14.67
N ASP A 301 10.17 -11.13 -14.98
CA ASP A 301 10.10 -12.13 -16.03
C ASP A 301 10.16 -13.54 -15.43
N HIS A 302 9.75 -14.55 -16.18
CA HIS A 302 9.64 -15.95 -15.73
C HIS A 302 10.95 -16.51 -15.16
N LYS A 303 12.11 -15.99 -15.62
CA LYS A 303 13.45 -16.49 -15.27
C LYS A 303 14.21 -15.56 -14.31
N LEU A 304 13.59 -14.44 -13.86
CA LEU A 304 14.23 -13.41 -13.07
C LEU A 304 15.53 -12.85 -13.66
N LEU A 305 15.54 -12.64 -14.98
CA LEU A 305 16.66 -12.00 -15.69
C LEU A 305 16.65 -10.48 -15.56
N PHE A 306 15.49 -9.90 -15.24
CA PHE A 306 15.26 -8.46 -15.03
C PHE A 306 15.66 -7.56 -16.21
N LYS A 307 15.82 -8.10 -17.42
CA LYS A 307 16.25 -7.32 -18.60
C LYS A 307 15.30 -6.13 -18.85
N HIS A 308 13.98 -6.39 -18.92
CA HIS A 308 12.97 -5.36 -19.14
C HIS A 308 12.95 -4.32 -18.01
N HIS A 309 13.16 -4.75 -16.77
CA HIS A 309 13.26 -3.85 -15.60
C HIS A 309 14.46 -2.89 -15.73
N ILE A 310 15.63 -3.43 -16.06
CA ILE A 310 16.86 -2.65 -16.23
C ILE A 310 16.70 -1.65 -17.39
N ASP A 311 16.18 -2.09 -18.54
CA ASP A 311 15.96 -1.25 -19.70
C ASP A 311 14.99 -0.09 -19.37
N PHE A 312 13.88 -0.38 -18.71
CA PHE A 312 12.90 0.63 -18.30
C PHE A 312 13.50 1.71 -17.38
N TYR A 313 14.19 1.31 -16.32
CA TYR A 313 14.75 2.25 -15.36
C TYR A 313 15.98 2.98 -15.90
N SER A 314 16.77 2.37 -16.77
CA SER A 314 17.84 3.01 -17.50
C SER A 314 17.31 4.11 -18.43
N CYS A 315 16.28 3.84 -19.22
CA CYS A 315 15.61 4.84 -20.05
C CYS A 315 15.04 6.00 -19.23
N LYS A 316 14.40 5.69 -18.10
CA LYS A 316 13.85 6.70 -17.19
C LYS A 316 14.94 7.57 -16.56
N ALA A 317 16.05 6.98 -16.13
CA ALA A 317 17.20 7.71 -15.59
C ALA A 317 17.83 8.61 -16.65
N ILE A 318 18.04 8.12 -17.88
CA ILE A 318 18.55 8.91 -19.01
C ILE A 318 17.62 10.11 -19.31
N SER A 319 16.31 9.89 -19.31
CA SER A 319 15.32 10.96 -19.47
C SER A 319 15.46 12.02 -18.38
N THR A 320 15.62 11.60 -17.11
CA THR A 320 15.82 12.52 -15.99
C THR A 320 17.09 13.36 -16.18
N VAL A 321 18.20 12.76 -16.64
CA VAL A 321 19.43 13.49 -16.95
C VAL A 321 19.21 14.51 -18.08
N LYS A 322 18.47 14.15 -19.13
CA LYS A 322 18.12 15.07 -20.21
C LYS A 322 17.32 16.28 -19.70
N TYR A 323 16.35 16.07 -18.82
CA TYR A 323 15.60 17.16 -18.18
C TYR A 323 16.50 18.05 -17.31
N MET A 324 17.47 17.46 -16.59
CA MET A 324 18.43 18.25 -15.81
C MET A 324 19.27 19.20 -16.68
N LYS A 325 19.58 18.87 -17.95
CA LYS A 325 20.26 19.77 -18.89
C LYS A 325 19.42 21.01 -19.18
N MET A 326 18.08 20.90 -19.17
CA MET A 326 17.18 22.04 -19.41
C MET A 326 17.14 23.03 -18.23
N LEU A 327 17.58 22.64 -17.02
CA LEU A 327 17.60 23.49 -15.83
C LEU A 327 18.75 24.53 -15.82
N GLY A 328 19.37 24.77 -16.95
CA GLY A 328 20.20 25.95 -17.19
C GLY A 328 21.63 25.70 -17.69
N ASN A 329 22.10 26.68 -18.43
CA ASN A 329 23.49 26.83 -18.89
C ASN A 329 24.42 27.24 -17.74
N LEU A 330 25.73 27.09 -17.96
CA LEU A 330 26.80 27.44 -17.00
C LEU A 330 26.73 28.87 -16.44
N SER A 331 26.10 29.81 -17.18
CA SER A 331 26.05 31.24 -16.82
C SER A 331 24.77 31.66 -16.05
N ARG A 332 23.67 30.93 -16.17
CA ARG A 332 22.37 31.30 -15.52
C ARG A 332 21.59 30.10 -14.93
N GLY A 333 22.22 28.95 -14.74
CA GLY A 333 21.59 27.75 -14.24
C GLY A 333 22.14 27.28 -12.91
N LEU A 334 21.84 26.01 -12.61
CA LEU A 334 22.30 25.37 -11.38
C LEU A 334 23.83 25.24 -11.34
N ILE A 335 24.42 25.58 -10.19
CA ILE A 335 25.86 25.38 -9.98
C ILE A 335 26.18 23.85 -9.92
N PRO A 336 27.45 23.46 -10.19
CA PRO A 336 27.85 22.05 -10.22
C PRO A 336 27.42 21.24 -8.99
N LEU A 337 27.53 21.81 -7.79
CA LEU A 337 27.10 21.17 -6.54
C LEU A 337 25.59 20.88 -6.49
N GLN A 338 24.76 21.80 -6.99
CA GLN A 338 23.31 21.59 -7.09
C GLN A 338 22.96 20.51 -8.11
N LYS A 339 23.63 20.49 -9.26
CA LYS A 339 23.49 19.43 -10.28
C LYS A 339 23.88 18.05 -9.71
N TYR A 340 24.99 17.99 -8.98
CA TYR A 340 25.42 16.77 -8.29
C TYR A 340 24.40 16.29 -7.26
N ARG A 341 23.84 17.20 -6.45
CA ARG A 341 22.76 16.86 -5.49
C ARG A 341 21.53 16.32 -6.21
N LEU A 342 21.08 16.96 -7.29
CA LEU A 342 19.96 16.46 -8.09
C LEU A 342 20.25 15.10 -8.71
N TYR A 343 21.45 14.89 -9.24
CA TYR A 343 21.87 13.59 -9.75
C TYR A 343 21.74 12.50 -8.67
N ARG A 344 22.28 12.76 -7.48
CA ARG A 344 22.20 11.82 -6.35
C ARG A 344 20.79 11.60 -5.83
N CYS A 345 19.94 12.61 -5.84
CA CYS A 345 18.59 12.52 -5.27
C CYS A 345 17.53 12.03 -6.28
N CYS A 346 17.74 12.22 -7.57
CA CYS A 346 16.74 11.92 -8.60
C CYS A 346 17.20 10.82 -9.56
N VAL A 347 18.44 10.89 -10.09
CA VAL A 347 18.90 9.97 -11.14
C VAL A 347 19.31 8.63 -10.54
N LEU A 348 20.18 8.63 -9.53
CA LEU A 348 20.67 7.40 -8.91
C LEU A 348 19.55 6.55 -8.30
N PRO A 349 18.62 7.10 -7.49
CA PRO A 349 17.52 6.28 -6.96
C PRO A 349 16.61 5.71 -8.03
N THR A 350 16.43 6.45 -9.15
CA THR A 350 15.66 5.94 -10.29
C THR A 350 16.42 4.82 -11.01
N ALA A 351 17.71 5.00 -11.30
CA ALA A 351 18.51 4.00 -12.02
C ALA A 351 18.70 2.71 -11.23
N LEU A 352 18.81 2.82 -9.90
CA LEU A 352 19.10 1.70 -8.98
C LEU A 352 17.84 1.14 -8.31
N TYR A 353 16.64 1.51 -8.76
CA TYR A 353 15.43 0.97 -8.16
C TYR A 353 15.37 -0.55 -8.30
N GLY A 354 15.23 -1.23 -7.17
CA GLY A 354 15.11 -2.69 -7.13
C GLY A 354 16.40 -3.49 -7.34
N PHE A 355 17.57 -2.83 -7.34
CA PHE A 355 18.84 -3.54 -7.56
C PHE A 355 19.15 -4.61 -6.49
N GLN A 356 18.48 -4.57 -5.34
CA GLN A 356 18.61 -5.57 -4.28
C GLN A 356 17.90 -6.89 -4.59
N ALA A 357 16.89 -6.90 -5.50
CA ALA A 357 16.11 -8.08 -5.86
C ALA A 357 16.84 -8.97 -6.87
#